data_edce3e8ca86b16f0e1ab9e794e6348b6
#
_entry.id   edce3e8ca86b16f0e1ab9e794e6348b6
#
_cell.length_a   1.000
_cell.length_b   1.000
_cell.length_c   1.000
_cell.angle_alpha   90.00
_cell.angle_beta   90.00
_cell.angle_gamma   90.00
#
_symmetry.space_group_name_H-M   'P 1'
#
loop_
_entity.id
_entity.type
_entity.pdbx_description
1 polymer ?
#
loop_
_entity_poly.entity_id
_entity_poly.type
_entity_poly.pdbx_seq_one_letter_code
_entity_poly.pdbx_strand_id
1 'polypeptide(L)'
;QDLASYGKDRPDEMGVGSIVPLIDAVAAEVDRVRLLYLYPSDLTDGLIDSICQTGVPYFDLSLQHVSKPLLRKMRRWGDGQRFLDRIADIREREPDAAFRSNFIVGYPSETEDDHDQLLRFVEEAQLDWCGFFSYSNEAGTYAADLVAQGEGVVPDGLMHERLGELRALQDDITAARRDDLIGSTMNVLVDSSGVGRSHREAPEIDGIVHVGQN
;
A
#
# COMPACT_ATOMS: atom_id res chain seq x y z
N GLN A 1 -4.24 -4.23 14.17
CA GLN A 1 -4.74 -4.05 12.80
C GLN A 1 -4.91 -2.59 12.41
N ASP A 2 -4.98 -1.68 13.36
CA ASP A 2 -4.98 -0.23 13.15
C ASP A 2 -3.81 0.37 13.92
N LEU A 3 -2.63 0.33 13.32
CA LEU A 3 -1.41 0.85 13.92
C LEU A 3 -1.51 2.34 14.22
N ALA A 4 -2.25 3.08 13.38
CA ALA A 4 -2.45 4.51 13.52
C ALA A 4 -3.25 4.89 14.77
N SER A 5 -4.02 3.96 15.32
CA SER A 5 -4.78 4.16 16.56
C SER A 5 -4.01 3.82 17.82
N TYR A 6 -2.78 3.30 17.71
CA TYR A 6 -1.98 2.94 18.88
C TYR A 6 -1.74 4.15 19.80
N GLY A 7 -2.14 4.01 21.06
CA GLY A 7 -1.99 5.03 22.10
C GLY A 7 -2.98 6.20 22.03
N LYS A 8 -3.85 6.29 21.02
CA LYS A 8 -4.87 7.35 20.92
C LYS A 8 -5.91 7.28 22.04
N ASP A 9 -6.12 6.10 22.63
CA ASP A 9 -6.98 5.86 23.79
C ASP A 9 -6.36 6.29 25.14
N ARG A 10 -5.06 6.57 25.15
CA ARG A 10 -4.29 6.99 26.34
C ARG A 10 -3.41 8.20 26.06
N PRO A 11 -3.97 9.32 25.59
CA PRO A 11 -3.18 10.49 25.18
C PRO A 11 -2.36 11.11 26.31
N ASP A 12 -2.84 11.02 27.56
CA ASP A 12 -2.17 11.57 28.73
C ASP A 12 -0.97 10.72 29.20
N GLU A 13 -1.00 9.41 28.91
CA GLU A 13 0.06 8.47 29.33
C GLU A 13 1.11 8.28 28.24
N MET A 14 0.70 8.23 26.97
CA MET A 14 1.54 7.83 25.84
C MET A 14 1.84 8.97 24.87
N GLY A 15 1.10 10.06 24.94
CA GLY A 15 1.22 11.21 24.05
C GLY A 15 0.61 11.01 22.67
N VAL A 16 0.46 12.09 21.92
CA VAL A 16 0.02 12.06 20.53
C VAL A 16 1.14 11.46 19.67
N GLY A 17 0.79 10.49 18.81
CA GLY A 17 1.78 9.85 17.93
C GLY A 17 2.65 8.80 18.63
N SER A 18 2.15 8.16 19.68
CA SER A 18 2.84 7.12 20.45
C SER A 18 3.30 5.90 19.62
N ILE A 19 2.82 5.74 18.39
CA ILE A 19 3.33 4.73 17.45
C ILE A 19 4.82 4.94 17.12
N VAL A 20 5.28 6.18 17.00
CA VAL A 20 6.70 6.50 16.70
C VAL A 20 7.62 5.98 17.80
N PRO A 21 7.45 6.34 19.10
CA PRO A 21 8.26 5.77 20.17
C PRO A 21 8.20 4.24 20.26
N LEU A 22 7.08 3.63 19.90
CA LEU A 22 7.00 2.17 19.86
C LEU A 22 7.87 1.58 18.73
N ILE A 23 7.83 2.17 17.54
CA ILE A 23 8.67 1.73 16.40
C ILE A 23 10.14 1.85 16.78
N ASP A 24 10.55 3.00 17.33
CA ASP A 24 11.94 3.27 17.71
C ASP A 24 12.42 2.28 18.79
N ALA A 25 11.57 1.99 19.79
CA ALA A 25 11.89 1.02 20.82
C ALA A 25 12.01 -0.40 20.28
N VAL A 26 11.13 -0.82 19.36
CA VAL A 26 11.22 -2.15 18.74
C VAL A 26 12.42 -2.24 17.81
N ALA A 27 12.70 -1.20 17.03
CA ALA A 27 13.86 -1.15 16.13
C ALA A 27 15.22 -1.21 16.86
N ALA A 28 15.25 -0.79 18.13
CA ALA A 28 16.44 -0.94 18.97
C ALA A 28 16.71 -2.39 19.42
N GLU A 29 15.71 -3.26 19.40
CA GLU A 29 15.77 -4.65 19.90
C GLU A 29 15.86 -5.70 18.81
N VAL A 30 15.51 -5.35 17.54
CA VAL A 30 15.48 -6.30 16.43
C VAL A 30 16.12 -5.68 15.18
N ASP A 31 16.71 -6.53 14.34
CA ASP A 31 17.46 -6.11 13.15
C ASP A 31 16.56 -5.50 12.06
N ARG A 32 15.27 -5.84 12.01
CA ARG A 32 14.34 -5.37 10.98
C ARG A 32 12.94 -5.15 11.56
N VAL A 33 12.40 -3.98 11.32
CA VAL A 33 11.00 -3.62 11.61
C VAL A 33 10.32 -3.22 10.33
N ARG A 34 9.18 -3.83 10.04
CA ARG A 34 8.34 -3.48 8.90
C ARG A 34 6.94 -3.18 9.38
N LEU A 35 6.39 -2.07 8.93
CA LEU A 35 5.02 -1.71 9.20
C LEU A 35 4.15 -2.08 7.99
N LEU A 36 2.99 -2.67 8.27
CA LEU A 36 1.98 -3.01 7.27
C LEU A 36 0.67 -2.27 7.58
N TYR A 37 -0.18 -2.11 6.57
CA TYR A 37 -1.50 -1.49 6.69
C TYR A 37 -1.48 -0.03 7.18
N LEU A 38 -0.60 0.77 6.59
CA LEU A 38 -0.53 2.20 6.88
C LEU A 38 -1.74 2.93 6.27
N TYR A 39 -2.43 3.68 7.12
CA TYR A 39 -3.54 4.50 6.64
C TYR A 39 -3.02 5.87 6.17
N PRO A 40 -3.31 6.31 4.94
CA PRO A 40 -2.66 7.48 4.34
C PRO A 40 -2.83 8.78 5.14
N SER A 41 -3.97 8.98 5.83
CA SER A 41 -4.18 10.18 6.64
C SER A 41 -3.32 10.25 7.89
N ASP A 42 -2.78 9.13 8.34
CA ASP A 42 -2.00 9.01 9.57
C ASP A 42 -0.49 8.98 9.31
N LEU A 43 -0.07 9.06 8.05
CA LEU A 43 1.33 9.22 7.65
C LEU A 43 1.82 10.64 7.98
N THR A 44 2.17 10.86 9.23
CA THR A 44 2.85 12.10 9.66
C THR A 44 4.32 12.08 9.27
N ASP A 45 4.95 13.26 9.19
CA ASP A 45 6.38 13.35 8.88
C ASP A 45 7.23 12.56 9.89
N GLY A 46 6.90 12.63 11.19
CA GLY A 46 7.59 11.85 12.21
C GLY A 46 7.45 10.34 12.05
N LEU A 47 6.30 9.86 11.55
CA LEU A 47 6.12 8.43 11.26
C LEU A 47 6.92 8.01 10.03
N ILE A 48 6.95 8.84 8.97
CA ILE A 48 7.76 8.59 7.77
C ILE A 48 9.24 8.51 8.16
N ASP A 49 9.74 9.50 8.91
CA ASP A 49 11.13 9.55 9.35
C ASP A 49 11.49 8.33 10.21
N SER A 50 10.62 7.92 11.14
CA SER A 50 10.83 6.72 11.96
C SER A 50 10.87 5.45 11.12
N ILE A 51 9.96 5.28 10.12
CA ILE A 51 9.99 4.13 9.20
C ILE A 51 11.32 4.09 8.42
N CYS A 52 11.77 5.22 7.88
CA CYS A 52 13.05 5.29 7.15
C CYS A 52 14.23 4.91 8.05
N GLN A 53 14.21 5.31 9.32
CA GLN A 53 15.28 5.00 10.30
C GLN A 53 15.31 3.54 10.73
N THR A 54 14.27 2.74 10.52
CA THR A 54 14.29 1.30 10.80
C THR A 54 15.24 0.51 9.88
N GLY A 55 15.75 1.11 8.81
CA GLY A 55 16.50 0.42 7.74
C GLY A 55 15.62 -0.45 6.84
N VAL A 56 14.29 -0.37 6.99
CA VAL A 56 13.29 -1.03 6.15
C VAL A 56 12.28 0.00 5.65
N PRO A 57 12.69 0.91 4.73
CA PRO A 57 11.82 1.95 4.17
C PRO A 57 10.77 1.35 3.23
N TYR A 58 9.80 0.67 3.81
CA TYR A 58 8.72 -0.01 3.11
C TYR A 58 7.37 0.54 3.57
N PHE A 59 6.59 1.02 2.62
CA PHE A 59 5.31 1.70 2.86
C PHE A 59 4.16 0.90 2.26
N ASP A 60 3.49 0.08 3.07
CA ASP A 60 2.26 -0.63 2.69
C ASP A 60 1.05 0.28 2.93
N LEU A 61 0.66 1.00 1.88
CA LEU A 61 -0.37 2.02 1.92
C LEU A 61 -1.76 1.41 1.66
N SER A 62 -2.67 1.55 2.60
CA SER A 62 -4.06 1.09 2.45
C SER A 62 -4.89 2.10 1.65
N LEU A 63 -4.64 2.27 0.34
CA LEU A 63 -5.30 3.27 -0.51
C LEU A 63 -6.73 2.88 -0.87
N GLN A 64 -6.96 1.64 -1.29
CA GLN A 64 -8.21 1.01 -1.68
C GLN A 64 -8.83 1.52 -2.99
N HIS A 65 -8.75 2.78 -3.31
CA HIS A 65 -9.09 3.44 -4.56
C HIS A 65 -8.45 4.84 -4.62
N VAL A 66 -8.60 5.55 -5.74
CA VAL A 66 -8.04 6.91 -5.93
C VAL A 66 -9.11 7.93 -6.32
N SER A 67 -10.24 7.49 -6.84
CA SER A 67 -11.39 8.34 -7.14
C SER A 67 -11.97 8.90 -5.85
N LYS A 68 -12.01 10.22 -5.74
CA LYS A 68 -12.53 10.92 -4.56
C LYS A 68 -14.01 10.62 -4.27
N PRO A 69 -14.91 10.55 -5.28
CA PRO A 69 -16.29 10.12 -5.07
C PRO A 69 -16.41 8.71 -4.48
N LEU A 70 -15.65 7.73 -5.00
CA LEU A 70 -15.66 6.36 -4.49
C LEU A 70 -15.05 6.27 -3.09
N LEU A 71 -13.92 6.93 -2.84
CA LEU A 71 -13.32 6.95 -1.50
C LEU A 71 -14.29 7.51 -0.45
N ARG A 72 -15.08 8.53 -0.79
CA ARG A 72 -16.15 9.03 0.09
C ARG A 72 -17.23 7.97 0.37
N LYS A 73 -17.65 7.21 -0.66
CA LYS A 73 -18.59 6.08 -0.50
C LYS A 73 -17.98 4.95 0.34
N MET A 74 -16.69 4.71 0.22
CA MET A 74 -15.93 3.78 1.05
C MET A 74 -15.67 4.32 2.47
N ARG A 75 -16.09 5.56 2.77
CA ARG A 75 -15.80 6.28 4.03
C ARG A 75 -14.30 6.41 4.30
N ARG A 76 -13.54 6.67 3.23
CA ARG A 76 -12.08 6.82 3.28
C ARG A 76 -11.66 8.24 2.91
N TRP A 77 -10.49 8.60 3.44
CA TRP A 77 -9.87 9.89 3.19
C TRP A 77 -9.00 9.85 1.94
N GLY A 78 -8.90 11.00 1.26
CA GLY A 78 -7.91 11.24 0.22
C GLY A 78 -8.50 11.32 -1.18
N ASP A 79 -7.59 11.34 -2.13
CA ASP A 79 -7.79 11.26 -3.57
C ASP A 79 -6.43 10.94 -4.24
N GLY A 80 -6.45 10.60 -5.53
CA GLY A 80 -5.24 10.20 -6.27
C GLY A 80 -4.12 11.21 -6.18
N GLN A 81 -4.40 12.53 -6.34
CA GLN A 81 -3.36 13.55 -6.30
C GLN A 81 -2.67 13.63 -4.94
N ARG A 82 -3.43 13.60 -3.87
CA ARG A 82 -2.86 13.61 -2.51
C ARG A 82 -1.99 12.39 -2.22
N PHE A 83 -2.35 11.25 -2.80
CA PHE A 83 -1.55 10.03 -2.63
C PHE A 83 -0.25 10.13 -3.44
N LEU A 84 -0.30 10.66 -4.68
CA LEU A 84 0.89 10.93 -5.50
C LEU A 84 1.83 11.92 -4.80
N ASP A 85 1.30 13.04 -4.31
CA ASP A 85 2.08 14.04 -3.58
C ASP A 85 2.80 13.42 -2.37
N ARG A 86 2.12 12.56 -1.61
CA ARG A 86 2.70 11.89 -0.44
C ARG A 86 3.77 10.86 -0.83
N ILE A 87 3.55 10.10 -1.89
CA ILE A 87 4.54 9.15 -2.43
C ILE A 87 5.79 9.89 -2.92
N ALA A 88 5.60 11.03 -3.63
CA ALA A 88 6.70 11.86 -4.10
C ALA A 88 7.51 12.45 -2.93
N ASP A 89 6.85 12.99 -1.89
CA ASP A 89 7.49 13.51 -0.68
C ASP A 89 8.32 12.43 0.03
N ILE A 90 7.80 11.22 0.15
CA ILE A 90 8.55 10.10 0.75
C ILE A 90 9.76 9.73 -0.11
N ARG A 91 9.62 9.65 -1.44
CA ARG A 91 10.73 9.35 -2.35
C ARG A 91 11.81 10.42 -2.36
N GLU A 92 11.44 11.69 -2.15
CA GLU A 92 12.42 12.77 -2.02
C GLU A 92 13.27 12.62 -0.76
N ARG A 93 12.68 12.17 0.36
CA ARG A 93 13.36 11.92 1.64
C ARG A 93 14.15 10.62 1.64
N GLU A 94 13.58 9.57 1.04
CA GLU A 94 14.14 8.22 0.98
C GLU A 94 13.98 7.65 -0.44
N PRO A 95 14.97 7.90 -1.33
CA PRO A 95 14.90 7.44 -2.73
C PRO A 95 14.80 5.92 -2.89
N ASP A 96 15.25 5.16 -1.88
CA ASP A 96 15.19 3.70 -1.87
C ASP A 96 13.89 3.14 -1.28
N ALA A 97 12.94 4.01 -0.94
CA ALA A 97 11.64 3.61 -0.40
C ALA A 97 10.88 2.68 -1.36
N ALA A 98 10.39 1.58 -0.81
CA ALA A 98 9.52 0.65 -1.52
C ALA A 98 8.05 0.88 -1.13
N PHE A 99 7.17 0.80 -2.11
CA PHE A 99 5.74 1.07 -1.93
C PHE A 99 4.89 -0.13 -2.31
N ARG A 100 3.92 -0.42 -1.49
CA ARG A 100 2.87 -1.39 -1.73
C ARG A 100 1.50 -0.77 -1.51
N SER A 101 0.52 -1.21 -2.29
CA SER A 101 -0.89 -0.88 -2.04
C SER A 101 -1.84 -1.99 -2.48
N ASN A 102 -3.09 -1.88 -2.05
CA ASN A 102 -4.18 -2.72 -2.50
C ASN A 102 -5.33 -1.85 -2.97
N PHE A 103 -5.99 -2.29 -4.06
CA PHE A 103 -7.13 -1.61 -4.66
C PHE A 103 -8.31 -2.54 -4.81
N ILE A 104 -9.52 -2.01 -4.59
CA ILE A 104 -10.78 -2.71 -4.79
C ILE A 104 -11.38 -2.23 -6.11
N VAL A 105 -11.70 -3.17 -7.00
CA VAL A 105 -12.30 -2.94 -8.31
C VAL A 105 -13.73 -3.46 -8.30
N GLY A 106 -14.64 -2.73 -8.91
CA GLY A 106 -16.06 -3.10 -8.96
C GLY A 106 -16.87 -2.66 -7.73
N TYR A 107 -16.38 -1.69 -6.96
CA TYR A 107 -17.15 -1.13 -5.84
C TYR A 107 -18.49 -0.55 -6.37
N PRO A 108 -19.61 -0.64 -5.62
CA PRO A 108 -20.90 -0.12 -6.07
C PRO A 108 -20.81 1.32 -6.59
N SER A 109 -21.33 1.54 -7.78
CA SER A 109 -21.28 2.80 -8.56
C SER A 109 -19.90 3.19 -9.11
N GLU A 110 -18.93 2.31 -9.16
CA GLU A 110 -17.68 2.57 -9.89
C GLU A 110 -17.97 2.79 -11.38
N THR A 111 -17.56 3.95 -11.87
CA THR A 111 -17.73 4.34 -13.28
C THR A 111 -16.49 4.02 -14.09
N GLU A 112 -16.57 4.20 -15.43
CA GLU A 112 -15.40 4.12 -16.31
C GLU A 112 -14.37 5.20 -15.98
N ASP A 113 -14.82 6.43 -15.70
CA ASP A 113 -13.89 7.51 -15.29
C ASP A 113 -13.16 7.20 -13.98
N ASP A 114 -13.81 6.51 -13.03
CA ASP A 114 -13.15 6.08 -11.78
C ASP A 114 -12.06 5.04 -12.07
N HIS A 115 -12.32 4.10 -12.98
CA HIS A 115 -11.36 3.10 -13.44
C HIS A 115 -10.19 3.75 -14.18
N ASP A 116 -10.47 4.65 -15.11
CA ASP A 116 -9.45 5.43 -15.83
C ASP A 116 -8.56 6.25 -14.88
N GLN A 117 -9.14 6.83 -13.83
CA GLN A 117 -8.36 7.52 -12.80
C GLN A 117 -7.43 6.54 -12.06
N LEU A 118 -7.88 5.32 -11.79
CA LEU A 118 -7.07 4.31 -11.13
C LEU A 118 -5.93 3.82 -12.03
N LEU A 119 -6.17 3.59 -13.32
CA LEU A 119 -5.13 3.23 -14.30
C LEU A 119 -4.05 4.32 -14.38
N ARG A 120 -4.44 5.58 -14.56
CA ARG A 120 -3.50 6.72 -14.59
C ARG A 120 -2.68 6.83 -13.28
N PHE A 121 -3.33 6.61 -12.14
CA PHE A 121 -2.64 6.63 -10.85
C PHE A 121 -1.61 5.50 -10.74
N VAL A 122 -1.93 4.27 -11.12
CA VAL A 122 -1.00 3.13 -11.10
C VAL A 122 0.20 3.40 -11.98
N GLU A 123 -0.03 3.94 -13.19
CA GLU A 123 1.04 4.33 -14.12
C GLU A 123 1.93 5.43 -13.55
N GLU A 124 1.36 6.46 -12.91
CA GLU A 124 2.12 7.61 -12.38
C GLU A 124 2.81 7.30 -11.05
N ALA A 125 2.11 6.56 -10.16
CA ALA A 125 2.63 6.25 -8.83
C ALA A 125 3.82 5.30 -8.86
N GLN A 126 3.95 4.45 -9.88
CA GLN A 126 5.08 3.51 -10.02
C GLN A 126 5.34 2.74 -8.71
N LEU A 127 4.30 2.12 -8.15
CA LEU A 127 4.43 1.34 -6.92
C LEU A 127 5.20 0.04 -7.20
N ASP A 128 5.97 -0.42 -6.24
CA ASP A 128 6.74 -1.68 -6.38
C ASP A 128 5.79 -2.89 -6.42
N TRP A 129 4.72 -2.84 -5.62
CA TRP A 129 3.75 -3.92 -5.49
C TRP A 129 2.32 -3.41 -5.41
N CYS A 130 1.41 -4.01 -6.18
CA CYS A 130 -0.02 -3.75 -6.06
C CYS A 130 -0.84 -5.03 -6.04
N GLY A 131 -1.79 -5.11 -5.11
CA GLY A 131 -2.86 -6.10 -5.14
C GLY A 131 -4.16 -5.49 -5.68
N PHE A 132 -4.81 -6.17 -6.63
CA PHE A 132 -6.12 -5.77 -7.16
C PHE A 132 -7.15 -6.85 -6.84
N PHE A 133 -8.20 -6.46 -6.12
CA PHE A 133 -9.22 -7.35 -5.61
C PHE A 133 -10.59 -6.96 -6.13
N SER A 134 -11.39 -7.94 -6.54
CA SER A 134 -12.78 -7.71 -6.86
C SER A 134 -13.55 -7.31 -5.59
N TYR A 135 -14.48 -6.37 -5.75
CA TYR A 135 -15.43 -6.08 -4.69
C TYR A 135 -16.24 -7.34 -4.34
N SER A 136 -16.37 -7.60 -3.04
CA SER A 136 -17.26 -8.65 -2.50
C SER A 136 -18.41 -8.00 -1.75
N ASN A 137 -19.63 -8.39 -2.07
CA ASN A 137 -20.84 -7.87 -1.43
C ASN A 137 -21.14 -8.60 -0.13
N GLU A 138 -20.63 -8.05 0.96
CA GLU A 138 -20.77 -8.65 2.30
C GLU A 138 -21.95 -8.05 3.07
N ALA A 139 -22.85 -8.89 3.52
CA ALA A 139 -24.04 -8.48 4.27
C ALA A 139 -23.67 -7.69 5.54
N GLY A 140 -24.44 -6.64 5.84
CA GLY A 140 -24.21 -5.78 7.00
C GLY A 140 -23.14 -4.70 6.78
N THR A 141 -22.60 -4.57 5.58
CA THR A 141 -21.70 -3.48 5.22
C THR A 141 -22.45 -2.31 4.58
N TYR A 142 -21.90 -1.11 4.70
CA TYR A 142 -22.45 0.07 4.02
C TYR A 142 -22.49 -0.11 2.48
N ALA A 143 -21.54 -0.81 1.92
CA ALA A 143 -21.52 -1.11 0.49
C ALA A 143 -22.71 -2.01 0.08
N ALA A 144 -23.06 -3.01 0.90
CA ALA A 144 -24.26 -3.82 0.67
C ALA A 144 -25.54 -2.99 0.78
N ASP A 145 -25.59 -2.03 1.67
CA ASP A 145 -26.72 -1.09 1.78
C ASP A 145 -26.86 -0.22 0.52
N LEU A 146 -25.75 0.23 -0.07
CA LEU A 146 -25.75 0.98 -1.34
C LEU A 146 -26.34 0.12 -2.47
N VAL A 147 -25.92 -1.14 -2.59
CA VAL A 147 -26.47 -2.08 -3.57
C VAL A 147 -27.99 -2.29 -3.35
N ALA A 148 -28.42 -2.48 -2.12
CA ALA A 148 -29.83 -2.64 -1.78
C ALA A 148 -30.67 -1.39 -2.09
N GLN A 149 -30.08 -0.19 -2.08
CA GLN A 149 -30.69 1.08 -2.43
C GLN A 149 -30.69 1.37 -3.94
N GLY A 150 -30.16 0.46 -4.76
CA GLY A 150 -30.15 0.55 -6.21
C GLY A 150 -28.90 1.21 -6.80
N GLU A 151 -27.85 1.41 -6.02
CA GLU A 151 -26.54 1.78 -6.57
C GLU A 151 -26.05 0.70 -7.55
N GLY A 152 -25.50 1.14 -8.68
CA GLY A 152 -25.12 0.24 -9.76
C GLY A 152 -24.02 -0.74 -9.34
N VAL A 153 -24.24 -2.01 -9.59
CA VAL A 153 -23.22 -3.06 -9.46
C VAL A 153 -22.46 -3.15 -10.76
N VAL A 154 -21.13 -3.16 -10.71
CA VAL A 154 -20.31 -3.40 -11.90
C VAL A 154 -20.51 -4.85 -12.34
N PRO A 155 -20.87 -5.10 -13.62
CA PRO A 155 -21.01 -6.46 -14.10
C PRO A 155 -19.73 -7.28 -13.99
N ASP A 156 -19.84 -8.56 -13.64
CA ASP A 156 -18.68 -9.45 -13.43
C ASP A 156 -17.70 -9.44 -14.60
N GLY A 157 -18.20 -9.46 -15.84
CA GLY A 157 -17.37 -9.42 -17.04
C GLY A 157 -16.51 -8.17 -17.11
N LEU A 158 -17.11 -6.98 -16.87
CA LEU A 158 -16.40 -5.71 -16.85
C LEU A 158 -15.41 -5.62 -15.68
N MET A 159 -15.80 -6.14 -14.52
CA MET A 159 -14.90 -6.19 -13.35
C MET A 159 -13.66 -7.05 -13.64
N HIS A 160 -13.82 -8.20 -14.30
CA HIS A 160 -12.69 -9.05 -14.69
C HIS A 160 -11.79 -8.38 -15.75
N GLU A 161 -12.37 -7.66 -16.70
CA GLU A 161 -11.63 -6.87 -17.69
C GLU A 161 -10.77 -5.80 -17.00
N ARG A 162 -11.37 -4.98 -16.16
CA ARG A 162 -10.66 -3.94 -15.38
C ARG A 162 -9.53 -4.51 -14.50
N LEU A 163 -9.78 -5.65 -13.84
CA LEU A 163 -8.74 -6.35 -13.08
C LEU A 163 -7.61 -6.85 -13.99
N GLY A 164 -7.91 -7.31 -15.18
CA GLY A 164 -6.93 -7.75 -16.17
C GLY A 164 -6.02 -6.60 -16.60
N GLU A 165 -6.59 -5.45 -16.94
CA GLU A 165 -5.85 -4.24 -17.36
C GLU A 165 -4.92 -3.74 -16.25
N LEU A 166 -5.43 -3.60 -15.03
CA LEU A 166 -4.64 -3.12 -13.90
C LEU A 166 -3.49 -4.07 -13.54
N ARG A 167 -3.72 -5.38 -13.62
CA ARG A 167 -2.67 -6.39 -13.35
C ARG A 167 -1.59 -6.36 -14.41
N ALA A 168 -1.97 -6.30 -15.69
CA ALA A 168 -1.01 -6.22 -16.80
C ALA A 168 -0.13 -4.97 -16.67
N LEU A 169 -0.74 -3.80 -16.41
CA LEU A 169 -0.01 -2.55 -16.18
C LEU A 169 0.95 -2.66 -15.00
N GLN A 170 0.50 -3.20 -13.87
CA GLN A 170 1.35 -3.34 -12.68
C GLN A 170 2.47 -4.36 -12.87
N ASP A 171 2.24 -5.44 -13.60
CA ASP A 171 3.28 -6.44 -13.90
C ASP A 171 4.44 -5.79 -14.68
N ASP A 172 4.13 -4.94 -15.67
CA ASP A 172 5.12 -4.19 -16.43
C ASP A 172 5.88 -3.18 -15.54
N ILE A 173 5.17 -2.46 -14.67
CA ILE A 173 5.79 -1.52 -13.72
C ILE A 173 6.70 -2.27 -12.74
N THR A 174 6.22 -3.36 -12.15
CA THR A 174 7.01 -4.16 -11.20
C THR A 174 8.27 -4.71 -11.87
N ALA A 175 8.18 -5.18 -13.11
CA ALA A 175 9.33 -5.66 -13.88
C ALA A 175 10.34 -4.54 -14.11
N ALA A 176 9.90 -3.37 -14.59
CA ALA A 176 10.78 -2.22 -14.84
C ALA A 176 11.47 -1.75 -13.54
N ARG A 177 10.74 -1.64 -12.44
CA ARG A 177 11.32 -1.24 -11.15
C ARG A 177 12.33 -2.26 -10.59
N ARG A 178 12.16 -3.54 -10.90
CA ARG A 178 13.16 -4.58 -10.55
C ARG A 178 14.38 -4.49 -11.45
N ASP A 179 14.21 -4.20 -12.73
CA ASP A 179 15.31 -3.99 -13.68
C ASP A 179 16.18 -2.78 -13.29
N ASP A 180 15.58 -1.71 -12.75
CA ASP A 180 16.30 -0.53 -12.23
C ASP A 180 17.24 -0.88 -11.06
N LEU A 181 17.04 -2.01 -10.38
CA LEU A 181 17.93 -2.47 -9.30
C LEU A 181 19.16 -3.23 -9.81
N ILE A 182 19.24 -3.55 -11.09
CA ILE A 182 20.38 -4.29 -11.66
C ILE A 182 21.67 -3.47 -11.47
N GLY A 183 22.67 -4.11 -10.85
CA GLY A 183 23.95 -3.48 -10.52
C GLY A 183 23.97 -2.74 -9.18
N SER A 184 22.85 -2.63 -8.49
CA SER A 184 22.79 -2.10 -7.12
C SER A 184 23.25 -3.14 -6.09
N THR A 185 23.56 -2.68 -4.88
CA THR A 185 23.87 -3.54 -3.73
C THR A 185 22.83 -3.31 -2.65
N MET A 186 22.25 -4.37 -2.10
CA MET A 186 21.24 -4.29 -1.05
C MET A 186 21.44 -5.34 0.05
N ASN A 187 20.95 -5.05 1.23
CA ASN A 187 20.91 -6.00 2.33
C ASN A 187 19.75 -6.97 2.16
N VAL A 188 20.05 -8.27 2.21
CA VAL A 188 19.06 -9.34 2.08
C VAL A 188 19.01 -10.16 3.36
N LEU A 189 17.82 -10.30 3.94
CA LEU A 189 17.56 -11.28 5.00
C LEU A 189 17.35 -12.65 4.33
N VAL A 190 18.20 -13.60 4.62
CA VAL A 190 18.10 -14.96 4.08
C VAL A 190 17.10 -15.75 4.91
N ASP A 191 15.98 -16.11 4.30
CA ASP A 191 14.90 -16.88 4.96
C ASP A 191 15.15 -18.39 4.89
N SER A 192 15.74 -18.84 3.80
CA SER A 192 16.13 -20.24 3.57
C SER A 192 17.27 -20.32 2.55
N SER A 193 17.82 -21.53 2.33
CA SER A 193 18.92 -21.73 1.38
C SER A 193 18.56 -21.22 -0.01
N GLY A 194 19.29 -20.21 -0.47
CA GLY A 194 19.12 -19.61 -1.80
C GLY A 194 17.96 -18.63 -1.95
N VAL A 195 17.22 -18.34 -0.88
CA VAL A 195 16.04 -17.42 -0.91
C VAL A 195 16.10 -16.44 0.25
N GLY A 196 15.85 -15.17 -0.05
CA GLY A 196 15.77 -14.12 0.96
C GLY A 196 14.87 -12.98 0.52
N ARG A 197 14.85 -11.92 1.30
CA ARG A 197 14.09 -10.69 1.08
C ARG A 197 14.95 -9.48 1.40
N SER A 198 14.84 -8.46 0.56
CA SER A 198 15.36 -7.13 0.87
C SER A 198 14.37 -6.33 1.72
N HIS A 199 14.58 -5.03 1.86
CA HIS A 199 13.55 -4.13 2.43
C HIS A 199 12.32 -4.02 1.52
N ARG A 200 12.44 -4.34 0.22
CA ARG A 200 11.39 -4.17 -0.78
C ARG A 200 10.33 -5.26 -0.79
N GLU A 201 10.59 -6.41 -0.18
CA GLU A 201 9.66 -7.54 -0.17
C GLU A 201 9.12 -7.82 1.24
N ALA A 202 7.82 -7.75 1.41
CA ALA A 202 7.14 -8.26 2.59
C ALA A 202 7.00 -9.79 2.53
N PRO A 203 7.11 -10.49 3.69
CA PRO A 203 7.04 -11.95 3.71
C PRO A 203 5.72 -12.45 3.16
N GLU A 204 5.77 -13.50 2.32
CA GLU A 204 4.63 -14.28 1.84
C GLU A 204 3.67 -13.56 0.88
N ILE A 205 3.82 -12.25 0.68
CA ILE A 205 2.88 -11.45 -0.14
C ILE A 205 3.52 -10.75 -1.33
N ASP A 206 4.82 -10.48 -1.28
CA ASP A 206 5.56 -9.84 -2.38
C ASP A 206 6.53 -10.84 -3.04
N GLY A 207 7.49 -10.35 -3.79
CA GLY A 207 8.51 -11.17 -4.42
C GLY A 207 9.54 -11.75 -3.45
N ILE A 208 10.51 -12.46 -4.02
CA ILE A 208 11.68 -13.02 -3.33
C ILE A 208 12.96 -12.61 -4.04
N VAL A 209 14.07 -12.62 -3.30
CA VAL A 209 15.42 -12.45 -3.83
C VAL A 209 16.12 -13.80 -3.85
N HIS A 210 16.62 -14.22 -5.03
CA HIS A 210 17.46 -15.39 -5.13
C HIS A 210 18.91 -15.04 -4.75
N VAL A 211 19.42 -15.69 -3.72
CA VAL A 211 20.78 -15.49 -3.21
C VAL A 211 21.66 -16.64 -3.72
N GLY A 212 22.75 -16.31 -4.41
CA GLY A 212 23.72 -17.33 -4.86
C GLY A 212 24.30 -18.12 -3.67
N GLN A 213 24.42 -19.42 -3.82
CA GLN A 213 25.18 -20.22 -2.86
C GLN A 213 26.68 -19.94 -3.12
N ASN A 214 27.35 -19.36 -2.15
CA ASN A 214 28.81 -19.26 -2.15
C ASN A 214 29.46 -20.62 -1.78
#